data_80bd68b356d34219b442a29047e0cfa3
#
_entry.id   80bd68b356d34219b442a29047e0cfa3
#
_cell.length_a   1.000
_cell.length_b   1.000
_cell.length_c   1.000
_cell.angle_alpha   90.00
_cell.angle_beta   90.00
_cell.angle_gamma   90.00
#
_symmetry.space_group_name_H-M   'P 1'
#
loop_
_entity.id
_entity.type
_entity.pdbx_description
1 polymer ?
#
loop_
_entity_poly.entity_id
_entity_poly.type
_entity_poly.pdbx_seq_one_letter_code
_entity_poly.pdbx_strand_id
1 'polypeptide(L)'
;MFLFFFLSVVTVHSTLAQRADSLYRTPFHRYWTQQRLVPKLGVGTQDRAFVEVGLYWHNIYKHPLTLLSKGPYCTVDIFINKSNFLIGPKIGYEFTAGVFGAALDVTYFIDENYGDEGKNRRAWVTTPKVGLSILGFADVFYGYEIPLSSERISSISRHRFSLAFNLNRDYFDLKEAPRKR
;
A
#
# COMPACT_ATOMS: atom_id res chain seq x y z
N MET A 1 3.68 -0.67 26.59
CA MET A 1 2.93 0.61 26.73
C MET A 1 2.58 1.24 25.40
N PHE A 2 3.46 1.22 24.38
CA PHE A 2 3.16 1.79 23.05
C PHE A 2 2.05 1.08 22.26
N LEU A 3 1.90 -0.23 22.39
CA LEU A 3 0.89 -1.01 21.66
C LEU A 3 -0.56 -0.66 22.06
N PHE A 4 -0.77 -0.38 23.35
CA PHE A 4 -2.09 0.03 23.85
C PHE A 4 -2.51 1.43 23.39
N PHE A 5 -1.55 2.33 23.22
CA PHE A 5 -1.84 3.67 22.71
C PHE A 5 -2.25 3.66 21.23
N PHE A 6 -1.63 2.78 20.44
CA PHE A 6 -1.97 2.63 19.02
C PHE A 6 -3.37 2.00 18.83
N LEU A 7 -3.73 1.00 19.65
CA LEU A 7 -5.05 0.40 19.61
C LEU A 7 -6.16 1.39 20.01
N SER A 8 -5.91 2.23 21.02
CA SER A 8 -6.90 3.23 21.47
C SER A 8 -7.11 4.35 20.45
N VAL A 9 -6.07 4.77 19.73
CA VAL A 9 -6.19 5.77 18.65
C VAL A 9 -6.98 5.22 17.46
N VAL A 10 -6.77 3.96 17.09
CA VAL A 10 -7.50 3.32 16.00
C VAL A 10 -8.98 3.11 16.35
N THR A 11 -9.30 2.74 17.59
CA THR A 11 -10.70 2.55 18.03
C THR A 11 -11.47 3.87 18.16
N VAL A 12 -10.82 4.95 18.61
CA VAL A 12 -11.46 6.28 18.70
C VAL A 12 -11.73 6.85 17.30
N HIS A 13 -10.81 6.67 16.34
CA HIS A 13 -11.03 7.10 14.96
C HIS A 13 -12.14 6.33 14.25
N SER A 14 -12.29 5.02 14.50
CA SER A 14 -13.36 4.23 13.91
C SER A 14 -14.75 4.60 14.44
N THR A 15 -14.87 4.93 15.73
CA THR A 15 -16.15 5.35 16.31
C THR A 15 -16.54 6.79 15.92
N LEU A 16 -15.58 7.68 15.76
CA LEU A 16 -15.83 9.04 15.27
C LEU A 16 -16.21 9.03 13.77
N ALA A 17 -15.58 8.19 12.96
CA ALA A 17 -15.92 8.01 11.56
C ALA A 17 -17.35 7.45 11.39
N GLN A 18 -17.75 6.46 12.20
CA GLN A 18 -19.12 5.94 12.17
C GLN A 18 -20.19 6.95 12.61
N ARG A 19 -19.88 7.83 13.56
CA ARG A 19 -20.80 8.90 13.99
C ARG A 19 -20.90 10.06 12.98
N ALA A 20 -19.80 10.39 12.31
CA ALA A 20 -19.79 11.37 11.22
C ALA A 20 -20.60 10.90 10.02
N ASP A 21 -20.56 9.60 9.69
CA ASP A 21 -21.34 8.99 8.60
C ASP A 21 -22.87 9.11 8.79
N SER A 22 -23.34 9.22 10.02
CA SER A 22 -24.78 9.38 10.28
C SER A 22 -25.30 10.81 10.09
N LEU A 23 -24.42 11.81 10.20
CA LEU A 23 -24.78 13.24 10.14
C LEU A 23 -24.62 13.88 8.74
N TYR A 24 -23.75 13.32 7.92
CA TYR A 24 -23.52 13.81 6.56
C TYR A 24 -23.80 12.70 5.52
N ARG A 25 -25.06 12.34 5.33
CA ARG A 25 -25.49 11.57 4.16
C ARG A 25 -25.45 12.47 2.91
N THR A 26 -24.26 12.85 2.50
CA THR A 26 -24.09 13.41 1.17
C THR A 26 -24.35 12.33 0.11
N PRO A 27 -24.88 12.67 -1.08
CA PRO A 27 -25.13 11.69 -2.15
C PRO A 27 -23.88 10.91 -2.59
N PHE A 28 -22.69 11.32 -2.19
CA PHE A 28 -21.42 10.65 -2.41
C PHE A 28 -21.28 9.29 -1.69
N HIS A 29 -21.93 9.06 -0.52
CA HIS A 29 -21.81 7.79 0.21
C HIS A 29 -22.53 6.60 -0.45
N ARG A 30 -23.34 6.83 -1.46
CA ARG A 30 -24.10 5.76 -2.12
C ARG A 30 -23.26 4.85 -3.03
N TYR A 31 -22.03 5.20 -3.30
CA TYR A 31 -21.21 4.56 -4.35
C TYR A 31 -19.97 3.81 -3.80
N TRP A 32 -19.66 3.93 -2.51
CA TRP A 32 -18.55 3.19 -1.92
C TRP A 32 -18.93 1.74 -1.65
N THR A 33 -18.10 0.82 -2.08
CA THR A 33 -18.19 -0.59 -1.69
C THR A 33 -17.81 -0.75 -0.23
N GLN A 34 -18.17 -1.89 0.36
CA GLN A 34 -17.67 -2.23 1.68
C GLN A 34 -16.15 -2.36 1.64
N GLN A 35 -15.49 -1.80 2.66
CA GLN A 35 -14.05 -1.99 2.83
C GLN A 35 -13.76 -3.48 3.02
N ARG A 36 -12.81 -3.98 2.24
CA ARG A 36 -12.39 -5.39 2.30
C ARG A 36 -10.89 -5.48 2.51
N LEU A 37 -10.50 -6.42 3.34
CA LEU A 37 -9.12 -6.85 3.42
C LEU A 37 -8.85 -7.83 2.27
N VAL A 38 -7.96 -7.46 1.37
CA VAL A 38 -7.66 -8.23 0.17
C VAL A 38 -6.17 -8.50 0.05
N PRO A 39 -5.76 -9.60 -0.59
CA PRO A 39 -4.36 -9.82 -0.91
C PRO A 39 -3.84 -8.74 -1.87
N LYS A 40 -2.63 -8.24 -1.59
CA LYS A 40 -1.85 -7.38 -2.47
C LYS A 40 -0.59 -8.13 -2.86
N LEU A 41 -0.38 -8.30 -4.16
CA LEU A 41 0.79 -8.95 -4.74
C LEU A 41 1.48 -7.96 -5.65
N GLY A 42 2.81 -7.99 -5.68
CA GLY A 42 3.56 -7.11 -6.56
C GLY A 42 4.89 -7.72 -6.96
N VAL A 43 5.42 -7.19 -8.04
CA VAL A 43 6.78 -7.45 -8.50
C VAL A 43 7.40 -6.12 -8.90
N GLY A 44 8.70 -6.02 -8.81
CA GLY A 44 9.36 -4.78 -9.20
C GLY A 44 10.86 -4.90 -9.28
N THR A 45 11.48 -3.76 -9.54
CA THR A 45 12.94 -3.65 -9.62
C THR A 45 13.41 -2.36 -8.94
N GLN A 46 14.54 -2.49 -8.28
CA GLN A 46 15.26 -1.43 -7.57
C GLN A 46 16.72 -1.85 -7.47
N ASP A 47 17.46 -1.76 -8.58
CA ASP A 47 18.74 -2.44 -8.86
C ASP A 47 18.64 -3.98 -8.80
N ARG A 48 17.71 -4.50 -8.04
CA ARG A 48 17.41 -5.93 -7.89
C ARG A 48 15.92 -6.17 -8.06
N ALA A 49 15.57 -7.34 -8.57
CA ALA A 49 14.18 -7.75 -8.62
C ALA A 49 13.67 -8.04 -7.20
N PHE A 50 12.43 -7.67 -6.93
CA PHE A 50 11.75 -7.99 -5.68
C PHE A 50 10.32 -8.46 -5.94
N VAL A 51 9.81 -9.22 -4.99
CA VAL A 51 8.40 -9.60 -4.90
C VAL A 51 7.80 -8.90 -3.69
N GLU A 52 6.61 -8.36 -3.83
CA GLU A 52 5.81 -7.74 -2.77
C GLU A 52 4.61 -8.63 -2.47
N VAL A 53 4.41 -8.96 -1.20
CA VAL A 53 3.28 -9.79 -0.74
C VAL A 53 2.69 -9.19 0.52
N GLY A 54 1.37 -9.09 0.60
CA GLY A 54 0.73 -8.61 1.81
C GLY A 54 -0.77 -8.42 1.69
N LEU A 55 -1.28 -7.52 2.50
CA LEU A 55 -2.71 -7.24 2.65
C LEU A 55 -2.99 -5.77 2.42
N TYR A 56 -4.11 -5.50 1.78
CA TYR A 56 -4.61 -4.18 1.49
C TYR A 56 -6.04 -4.03 2.04
N TRP A 57 -6.24 -3.04 2.88
CA TRP A 57 -7.58 -2.67 3.33
C TRP A 57 -8.21 -1.74 2.30
N HIS A 58 -8.82 -2.35 1.30
CA HIS A 58 -9.20 -1.73 0.05
C HIS A 58 -10.63 -1.23 0.08
N ASN A 59 -10.82 0.03 -0.32
CA ASN A 59 -12.11 0.66 -0.48
C ASN A 59 -12.25 1.19 -1.91
N ILE A 60 -13.32 0.79 -2.59
CA ILE A 60 -13.59 1.16 -3.98
C ILE A 60 -14.81 2.07 -4.03
N TYR A 61 -14.68 3.16 -4.75
CA TYR A 61 -15.77 4.07 -5.08
C TYR A 61 -16.05 4.02 -6.56
N LYS A 62 -17.26 3.58 -6.91
CA LYS A 62 -17.70 3.50 -8.30
C LYS A 62 -18.55 4.72 -8.65
N HIS A 63 -18.06 5.56 -9.53
CA HIS A 63 -18.78 6.65 -10.13
C HIS A 63 -18.99 6.37 -11.63
N PRO A 64 -20.09 6.79 -12.26
CA PRO A 64 -20.33 6.55 -13.70
C PRO A 64 -19.20 6.99 -14.63
N LEU A 65 -18.44 8.00 -14.24
CA LEU A 65 -17.35 8.58 -15.03
C LEU A 65 -15.95 8.18 -14.57
N THR A 66 -15.80 7.60 -13.38
CA THR A 66 -14.46 7.26 -12.85
C THR A 66 -14.56 6.24 -11.72
N LEU A 67 -13.54 5.42 -11.60
CA LEU A 67 -13.33 4.53 -10.46
C LEU A 67 -12.27 5.12 -9.55
N LEU A 68 -12.58 5.25 -8.29
CA LEU A 68 -11.63 5.63 -7.25
C LEU A 68 -11.37 4.44 -6.36
N SER A 69 -10.13 4.26 -5.94
CA SER A 69 -9.79 3.29 -4.91
C SER A 69 -8.83 3.90 -3.90
N LYS A 70 -8.90 3.47 -2.65
CA LYS A 70 -8.00 3.94 -1.60
C LYS A 70 -7.94 2.97 -0.44
N GLY A 71 -6.85 3.04 0.30
CA GLY A 71 -6.74 2.34 1.58
C GLY A 71 -5.31 2.21 2.09
N PRO A 72 -5.16 1.84 3.36
CA PRO A 72 -3.88 1.44 3.91
C PRO A 72 -3.54 -0.01 3.51
N TYR A 73 -2.25 -0.29 3.39
CA TYR A 73 -1.75 -1.63 3.15
C TYR A 73 -0.55 -1.96 4.03
N CYS A 74 -0.35 -3.26 4.25
CA CYS A 74 0.81 -3.79 4.92
C CYS A 74 1.36 -4.94 4.07
N THR A 75 2.59 -4.81 3.61
CA THR A 75 3.25 -5.77 2.72
C THR A 75 4.68 -6.02 3.15
N VAL A 76 5.29 -7.04 2.58
CA VAL A 76 6.71 -7.36 2.74
C VAL A 76 7.34 -7.39 1.36
N ASP A 77 8.42 -6.66 1.18
CA ASP A 77 9.27 -6.75 0.01
C ASP A 77 10.33 -7.83 0.24
N ILE A 78 10.48 -8.73 -0.70
CA ILE A 78 11.46 -9.81 -0.69
C ILE A 78 12.33 -9.64 -1.92
N PHE A 79 13.59 -9.27 -1.73
CA PHE A 79 14.53 -9.07 -2.81
C PHE A 79 15.21 -10.37 -3.20
N ILE A 80 15.20 -10.65 -4.49
CA ILE A 80 15.77 -11.87 -5.06
C ILE A 80 17.24 -11.61 -5.38
N ASN A 81 18.12 -12.24 -4.64
CA ASN A 81 19.55 -12.22 -4.90
C ASN A 81 20.18 -13.60 -4.63
N LYS A 82 21.25 -13.93 -5.37
CA LYS A 82 21.92 -15.23 -5.27
C LYS A 82 22.67 -15.45 -3.94
N SER A 83 23.09 -14.39 -3.27
CA SER A 83 23.95 -14.49 -2.08
C SER A 83 23.39 -13.84 -0.83
N ASN A 84 22.46 -12.89 -0.92
CA ASN A 84 21.99 -12.13 0.22
C ASN A 84 20.48 -12.02 0.21
N PHE A 85 19.89 -12.21 1.38
CA PHE A 85 18.45 -12.10 1.57
C PHE A 85 18.13 -10.74 2.20
N LEU A 86 17.37 -9.91 1.49
CA LEU A 86 16.93 -8.61 1.97
C LEU A 86 15.41 -8.63 2.07
N ILE A 87 14.91 -8.33 3.27
CA ILE A 87 13.49 -8.23 3.54
C ILE A 87 13.16 -6.80 3.96
N GLY A 88 12.02 -6.31 3.47
CA GLY A 88 11.50 -4.98 3.81
C GLY A 88 10.03 -5.04 4.19
N PRO A 89 9.68 -5.30 5.48
CA PRO A 89 8.33 -5.05 5.93
C PRO A 89 7.95 -3.58 5.74
N LYS A 90 6.74 -3.35 5.24
CA LYS A 90 6.28 -2.06 4.73
C LYS A 90 4.84 -1.80 5.09
N ILE A 91 4.55 -0.58 5.46
CA ILE A 91 3.19 -0.06 5.61
C ILE A 91 3.04 1.16 4.70
N GLY A 92 1.87 1.32 4.13
CA GLY A 92 1.62 2.45 3.23
C GLY A 92 0.14 2.76 3.06
N TYR A 93 -0.10 3.81 2.31
CA TYR A 93 -1.42 4.23 1.88
C TYR A 93 -1.40 4.48 0.38
N GLU A 94 -2.40 3.95 -0.31
CA GLU A 94 -2.55 4.07 -1.75
C GLU A 94 -3.88 4.75 -2.10
N PHE A 95 -3.85 5.56 -3.13
CA PHE A 95 -5.01 6.22 -3.71
C PHE A 95 -4.91 6.15 -5.23
N THR A 96 -6.01 5.72 -5.87
CA THR A 96 -6.11 5.73 -7.34
C THR A 96 -7.36 6.46 -7.79
N ALA A 97 -7.25 7.20 -8.89
CA ALA A 97 -8.34 7.96 -9.50
C ALA A 97 -8.32 7.77 -11.02
N GLY A 98 -9.24 6.95 -11.51
CA GLY A 98 -9.28 6.56 -12.91
C GLY A 98 -8.00 5.82 -13.31
N VAL A 99 -7.20 6.44 -14.17
CA VAL A 99 -5.93 5.87 -14.66
C VAL A 99 -4.70 6.33 -13.87
N PHE A 100 -4.86 7.21 -12.88
CA PHE A 100 -3.75 7.73 -12.10
C PHE A 100 -3.72 7.12 -10.70
N GLY A 101 -2.52 6.83 -10.21
CA GLY A 101 -2.30 6.33 -8.87
C GLY A 101 -1.20 7.12 -8.14
N ALA A 102 -1.35 7.21 -6.83
CA ALA A 102 -0.34 7.72 -5.91
C ALA A 102 -0.31 6.86 -4.66
N ALA A 103 0.87 6.66 -4.08
CA ALA A 103 1.03 5.96 -2.83
C ALA A 103 2.18 6.57 -2.01
N LEU A 104 2.15 6.32 -0.71
CA LEU A 104 3.22 6.65 0.21
C LEU A 104 3.44 5.47 1.14
N ASP A 105 4.67 4.98 1.20
CA ASP A 105 5.05 3.88 2.11
C ASP A 105 6.18 4.27 3.02
N VAL A 106 6.25 3.54 4.13
CA VAL A 106 7.41 3.45 5.01
C VAL A 106 7.84 2.01 5.08
N THR A 107 9.09 1.74 4.73
CA THR A 107 9.70 0.42 4.69
C THR A 107 10.83 0.35 5.71
N TYR A 108 10.90 -0.75 6.44
CA TYR A 108 12.00 -1.08 7.32
C TYR A 108 12.83 -2.20 6.70
N PHE A 109 13.96 -1.86 6.10
CA PHE A 109 14.85 -2.85 5.49
C PHE A 109 15.72 -3.53 6.52
N ILE A 110 15.83 -4.86 6.39
CA ILE A 110 16.70 -5.74 7.18
C ILE A 110 17.60 -6.48 6.20
N ASP A 111 18.89 -6.18 6.24
CA ASP A 111 19.93 -6.83 5.44
C ASP A 111 20.78 -7.72 6.35
N GLU A 112 20.60 -9.03 6.24
CA GLU A 112 21.22 -10.00 7.16
C GLU A 112 22.65 -10.41 6.80
N ASN A 113 23.14 -10.09 5.60
CA ASN A 113 24.41 -10.64 5.11
C ASN A 113 25.32 -9.63 4.40
N TYR A 114 25.35 -8.38 4.82
CA TYR A 114 26.18 -7.41 4.14
C TYR A 114 27.56 -7.25 4.78
N GLY A 115 28.59 -7.85 4.10
CA GLY A 115 30.01 -7.55 4.30
C GLY A 115 30.75 -8.44 5.28
N ASP A 116 32.08 -8.47 5.15
CA ASP A 116 33.05 -9.25 5.95
C ASP A 116 33.01 -9.01 7.48
N GLU A 117 32.18 -8.09 7.96
CA GLU A 117 32.09 -7.73 9.38
C GLU A 117 30.88 -8.31 10.13
N GLY A 118 29.97 -9.06 9.45
CA GLY A 118 28.82 -9.72 10.10
C GLY A 118 27.83 -8.77 10.79
N LYS A 119 27.80 -7.49 10.43
CA LYS A 119 26.86 -6.52 11.01
C LYS A 119 25.60 -6.42 10.15
N ASN A 120 24.47 -6.80 10.75
CA ASN A 120 23.16 -6.56 10.16
C ASN A 120 22.90 -5.06 10.00
N ARG A 121 22.62 -4.61 8.79
CA ARG A 121 22.24 -3.22 8.53
C ARG A 121 20.73 -3.08 8.52
N ARG A 122 20.25 -2.02 9.15
CA ARG A 122 18.83 -1.70 9.25
C ARG A 122 18.60 -0.27 8.82
N ALA A 123 17.59 -0.04 7.97
CA ALA A 123 17.27 1.31 7.52
C ALA A 123 15.77 1.53 7.40
N TRP A 124 15.33 2.70 7.83
CA TRP A 124 13.99 3.20 7.58
C TRP A 124 14.00 4.06 6.33
N VAL A 125 13.06 3.81 5.45
CA VAL A 125 12.92 4.53 4.18
C VAL A 125 11.46 4.89 3.97
N THR A 126 11.20 6.12 3.51
CA THR A 126 9.89 6.49 2.99
C THR A 126 9.93 6.57 1.47
N THR A 127 8.87 6.12 0.82
CA THR A 127 8.81 6.04 -0.64
C THR A 127 7.50 6.65 -1.14
N PRO A 128 7.49 7.93 -1.53
CA PRO A 128 6.42 8.47 -2.36
C PRO A 128 6.43 7.79 -3.72
N LYS A 129 5.24 7.45 -4.22
CA LYS A 129 5.02 6.75 -5.50
C LYS A 129 3.97 7.47 -6.31
N VAL A 130 4.17 7.52 -7.61
CA VAL A 130 3.18 7.95 -8.59
C VAL A 130 3.15 6.96 -9.74
N GLY A 131 2.00 6.83 -10.40
CA GLY A 131 1.90 5.83 -11.45
C GLY A 131 0.58 5.79 -12.16
N LEU A 132 0.42 4.73 -12.93
CA LEU A 132 -0.77 4.42 -13.68
C LEU A 132 -1.49 3.25 -13.04
N SER A 133 -2.81 3.37 -12.97
CA SER A 133 -3.70 2.36 -12.41
C SER A 133 -4.67 1.86 -13.46
N ILE A 134 -4.83 0.57 -13.54
CA ILE A 134 -5.91 -0.05 -14.31
C ILE A 134 -7.05 -0.32 -13.33
N LEU A 135 -7.92 0.67 -13.19
CA LEU A 135 -9.11 0.62 -12.33
C LEU A 135 -8.82 0.28 -10.85
N GLY A 136 -7.57 0.52 -10.36
CA GLY A 136 -7.16 0.15 -9.01
C GLY A 136 -6.94 -1.37 -8.80
N PHE A 137 -7.09 -2.18 -9.84
CA PHE A 137 -6.82 -3.62 -9.82
C PHE A 137 -5.34 -3.92 -10.05
N ALA A 138 -4.75 -3.28 -11.06
CA ALA A 138 -3.34 -3.41 -11.41
C ALA A 138 -2.71 -2.02 -11.51
N ASP A 139 -1.63 -1.81 -10.80
CA ASP A 139 -1.00 -0.51 -10.64
C ASP A 139 0.48 -0.59 -11.01
N VAL A 140 0.92 0.29 -11.89
CA VAL A 140 2.33 0.48 -12.23
C VAL A 140 2.82 1.75 -11.56
N PHE A 141 3.73 1.63 -10.61
CA PHE A 141 4.27 2.75 -9.85
C PHE A 141 5.74 2.98 -10.11
N TYR A 142 6.11 4.24 -10.19
CA TYR A 142 7.45 4.74 -9.99
C TYR A 142 7.52 5.36 -8.60
N GLY A 143 8.51 4.96 -7.80
CA GLY A 143 8.77 5.47 -6.47
C GLY A 143 10.18 6.03 -6.33
N TYR A 144 10.34 6.98 -5.40
CA TYR A 144 11.63 7.53 -5.03
C TYR A 144 11.87 7.33 -3.53
N GLU A 145 12.92 6.59 -3.17
CA GLU A 145 13.25 6.29 -1.78
C GLU A 145 14.00 7.42 -1.09
N ILE A 146 13.47 7.85 0.04
CA ILE A 146 14.03 8.88 0.90
C ILE A 146 14.43 8.21 2.21
N PRO A 147 15.72 8.05 2.51
CA PRO A 147 16.17 7.50 3.79
C PRO A 147 15.71 8.38 4.96
N LEU A 148 15.15 7.76 5.99
CA LEU A 148 14.77 8.41 7.24
C LEU A 148 15.82 8.21 8.33
N SER A 149 16.71 7.22 8.17
CA SER A 149 17.81 6.94 9.08
C SER A 149 19.14 7.40 8.48
N SER A 150 20.12 7.67 9.34
CA SER A 150 21.48 7.99 8.93
C SER A 150 22.21 6.79 8.30
N GLU A 151 21.80 5.57 8.65
CA GLU A 151 22.31 4.36 8.04
C GLU A 151 21.66 4.15 6.67
N ARG A 152 22.50 4.05 5.66
CA ARG A 152 22.08 3.85 4.28
C ARG A 152 22.44 2.44 3.83
N ILE A 153 21.47 1.74 3.28
CA ILE A 153 21.73 0.49 2.58
C ILE A 153 22.27 0.86 1.20
N SER A 154 23.59 0.80 1.04
CA SER A 154 24.28 1.21 -0.20
C SER A 154 23.96 0.32 -1.41
N SER A 155 23.36 -0.84 -1.16
CA SER A 155 23.03 -1.83 -2.19
C SER A 155 21.67 -1.61 -2.85
N ILE A 156 20.95 -0.53 -2.50
CA ILE A 156 19.61 -0.25 -3.02
C ILE A 156 19.59 1.13 -3.68
N SER A 157 19.10 1.17 -4.93
CA SER A 157 18.84 2.43 -5.66
C SER A 157 17.75 3.24 -5.00
N ARG A 158 17.77 4.54 -5.23
CA ARG A 158 16.64 5.41 -4.84
C ARG A 158 15.43 5.27 -5.76
N HIS A 159 15.63 4.73 -6.95
CA HIS A 159 14.59 4.61 -7.96
C HIS A 159 13.97 3.22 -7.88
N ARG A 160 12.66 3.17 -7.76
CA ARG A 160 11.88 1.96 -7.64
C ARG A 160 10.79 1.91 -8.69
N PHE A 161 10.69 0.80 -9.41
CA PHE A 161 9.57 0.49 -10.30
C PHE A 161 8.85 -0.74 -9.76
N SER A 162 7.53 -0.68 -9.72
CA SER A 162 6.71 -1.79 -9.24
C SER A 162 5.42 -1.93 -10.02
N LEU A 163 5.02 -3.18 -10.23
CA LEU A 163 3.71 -3.59 -10.71
C LEU A 163 3.02 -4.29 -9.55
N ALA A 164 1.87 -3.80 -9.13
CA ALA A 164 1.09 -4.33 -8.03
C ALA A 164 -0.30 -4.78 -8.50
N PHE A 165 -0.82 -5.83 -7.88
CA PHE A 165 -2.16 -6.37 -8.11
C PHE A 165 -2.94 -6.38 -6.79
N ASN A 166 -4.10 -5.76 -6.80
CA ASN A 166 -5.03 -5.72 -5.68
C ASN A 166 -6.17 -6.72 -5.96
N LEU A 167 -6.13 -7.90 -5.33
CA LEU A 167 -7.03 -9.00 -5.63
C LEU A 167 -8.41 -8.83 -4.95
N ASN A 168 -9.11 -7.78 -5.35
CA ASN A 168 -10.45 -7.51 -4.85
C ASN A 168 -11.53 -8.03 -5.82
N ARG A 169 -12.38 -8.94 -5.36
CA ARG A 169 -13.48 -9.49 -6.16
C ARG A 169 -14.53 -8.46 -6.57
N ASP A 170 -14.66 -7.35 -5.83
CA ASP A 170 -15.65 -6.32 -6.12
C ASP A 170 -15.42 -5.61 -7.47
N TYR A 171 -14.21 -5.75 -8.06
CA TYR A 171 -13.98 -5.31 -9.44
C TYR A 171 -14.72 -6.15 -10.47
N PHE A 172 -14.90 -7.42 -10.20
CA PHE A 172 -15.52 -8.37 -11.13
C PHE A 172 -17.04 -8.47 -10.91
N ASP A 173 -17.51 -8.23 -9.67
CA ASP A 173 -18.92 -8.15 -9.33
C ASP A 173 -19.48 -6.73 -9.56
N LEU A 174 -19.42 -6.29 -10.80
CA LEU A 174 -19.93 -4.97 -11.22
C LEU A 174 -21.46 -4.92 -11.31
N LYS A 175 -22.17 -5.79 -10.57
CA LYS A 175 -23.61 -5.68 -10.43
C LYS A 175 -23.95 -4.35 -9.77
N GLU A 176 -24.74 -3.55 -10.46
CA GLU A 176 -25.28 -2.30 -9.94
C GLU A 176 -25.87 -2.54 -8.55
N ALA A 177 -25.47 -1.70 -7.59
CA ALA A 177 -26.11 -1.70 -6.29
C ALA A 177 -27.63 -1.59 -6.51
N PRO A 178 -28.47 -2.44 -5.89
CA PRO A 178 -29.90 -2.44 -6.13
C PRO A 178 -30.43 -1.04 -5.89
N ARG A 179 -31.03 -0.42 -6.91
CA ARG A 179 -31.81 0.81 -6.78
C ARG A 179 -32.90 0.55 -5.76
N LYS A 180 -32.69 0.97 -4.52
CA LYS A 180 -33.82 1.05 -3.58
C LYS A 180 -34.78 2.10 -4.13
N ARG A 181 -35.91 1.63 -4.61
CA ARG A 181 -37.10 2.43 -4.92
C ARG A 181 -37.63 3.09 -3.64
#